data_9a584f12de57a415007331d52816651a
#
_entry.id   9a584f12de57a415007331d52816651a
#
_cell.length_a   1.000
_cell.length_b   1.000
_cell.length_c   1.000
_cell.angle_alpha   90.00
_cell.angle_beta   90.00
_cell.angle_gamma   90.00
#
_symmetry.space_group_name_H-M   'P 1'
#
loop_
_entity.id
_entity.type
_entity.pdbx_description
1 polymer ?
#
loop_
_entity_poly.entity_id
_entity_poly.type
_entity_poly.pdbx_seq_one_letter_code
_entity_poly.pdbx_strand_id
1 'polypeptide(L)'
;MRQIDYDFVFTEAERDGLREVLLEIATNPYSDFESYMADMSRLRGDQRLGSRFTDFCEMSMLRDFSKAPLVVIGNAPIDLDLPRFGSTNPVDEKYRLKKTFVAEGFLAAYGVLTGTEIIGHLSVNQGDFFHDIYPKESMFDSQSQKTLGTLKFHRDFANHFVSPDFVNTLTLRDTPTNEVYSTFTVTVHALDELSDGDREILAQPRFHTPFDDVSTRQGDVLGNRRAQDHAVINMDEGARVFEDRTRGLDDEAQQVLDRFVAALHSRKQMRVSKPGDSVTFSNRDVIHGREVHAIHDLDGLKQRWLLKTHNVYTRKAFEEFFLGDRYGVVNG
;
A
#
# COMPACT_ATOMS: atom_id res chain seq x y z
N MET A 1 13.63 13.09 -14.60
CA MET A 1 12.95 12.25 -13.59
C MET A 1 12.50 13.17 -12.47
N ARG A 2 11.20 13.26 -12.17
CA ARG A 2 10.67 14.16 -11.13
C ARG A 2 10.71 13.40 -9.80
N GLN A 3 11.53 13.89 -8.87
CA GLN A 3 11.57 13.35 -7.50
C GLN A 3 10.37 13.87 -6.71
N ILE A 4 9.82 13.04 -5.83
CA ILE A 4 8.72 13.41 -4.94
C ILE A 4 9.34 13.98 -3.66
N ASP A 5 8.99 15.21 -3.31
CA ASP A 5 9.47 15.89 -2.10
C ASP A 5 8.75 15.40 -0.85
N TYR A 6 9.31 15.70 0.33
CA TYR A 6 8.66 15.44 1.60
C TYR A 6 7.62 16.51 1.91
N ASP A 7 6.43 16.09 2.34
CA ASP A 7 5.41 16.96 2.93
C ASP A 7 5.70 17.25 4.41
N PHE A 8 6.34 16.28 5.10
CA PHE A 8 6.72 16.39 6.51
C PHE A 8 8.01 15.61 6.77
N VAL A 9 8.86 16.16 7.65
CA VAL A 9 10.07 15.47 8.12
C VAL A 9 10.14 15.60 9.63
N PHE A 10 10.24 14.48 10.33
CA PHE A 10 10.53 14.47 11.77
C PHE A 10 11.92 14.99 12.04
N THR A 11 12.07 15.86 13.04
CA THR A 11 13.36 16.09 13.67
C THR A 11 13.81 14.83 14.43
N GLU A 12 15.09 14.72 14.76
CA GLU A 12 15.58 13.58 15.54
C GLU A 12 14.88 13.47 16.90
N ALA A 13 14.69 14.60 17.58
CA ALA A 13 14.04 14.64 18.89
C ALA A 13 12.55 14.21 18.81
N GLU A 14 11.81 14.65 17.78
CA GLU A 14 10.42 14.24 17.58
C GLU A 14 10.32 12.74 17.24
N ARG A 15 11.18 12.26 16.35
CA ARG A 15 11.26 10.84 16.00
C ARG A 15 11.52 9.96 17.21
N ASP A 16 12.55 10.33 18.01
CA ASP A 16 12.98 9.53 19.14
C ASP A 16 11.95 9.60 20.27
N GLY A 17 11.37 10.79 20.55
CA GLY A 17 10.29 10.92 21.50
C GLY A 17 9.04 10.13 21.14
N LEU A 18 8.62 10.14 19.88
CA LEU A 18 7.49 9.31 19.42
C LEU A 18 7.84 7.80 19.49
N ARG A 19 9.08 7.42 19.17
CA ARG A 19 9.55 6.03 19.33
C ARG A 19 9.41 5.56 20.79
N GLU A 20 9.83 6.35 21.74
CA GLU A 20 9.72 6.02 23.18
C GLU A 20 8.27 5.81 23.58
N VAL A 21 7.36 6.68 23.15
CA VAL A 21 5.92 6.53 23.41
C VAL A 21 5.36 5.25 22.82
N LEU A 22 5.74 4.90 21.58
CA LEU A 22 5.27 3.69 20.92
C LEU A 22 5.83 2.41 21.54
N LEU A 23 7.01 2.46 22.14
CA LEU A 23 7.61 1.32 22.87
C LEU A 23 6.91 1.01 24.20
N GLU A 24 6.14 1.94 24.77
CA GLU A 24 5.34 1.68 25.98
C GLU A 24 4.14 0.75 25.74
N ILE A 25 3.72 0.57 24.46
CA ILE A 25 2.61 -0.28 24.11
C ILE A 25 3.03 -1.74 24.23
N ALA A 26 2.46 -2.43 25.21
CA ALA A 26 2.74 -3.83 25.45
C ALA A 26 1.92 -4.79 24.56
N THR A 27 0.82 -4.32 24.01
CA THR A 27 -0.07 -5.11 23.14
C THR A 27 0.64 -5.47 21.83
N ASN A 28 0.63 -6.75 21.48
CA ASN A 28 1.16 -7.22 20.20
C ASN A 28 0.10 -7.05 19.10
N PRO A 29 0.32 -6.21 18.06
CA PRO A 29 -0.65 -5.93 17.02
C PRO A 29 -1.04 -7.13 16.15
N TYR A 30 -0.23 -8.20 16.15
CA TYR A 30 -0.50 -9.42 15.40
C TYR A 30 -1.32 -10.45 16.18
N SER A 31 -1.43 -10.31 17.50
CA SER A 31 -2.25 -11.19 18.36
C SER A 31 -3.55 -10.55 18.82
N ASP A 32 -3.56 -9.23 19.03
CA ASP A 32 -4.74 -8.48 19.49
C ASP A 32 -4.74 -7.06 18.87
N PHE A 33 -5.19 -6.98 17.63
CA PHE A 33 -5.23 -5.72 16.88
C PHE A 33 -6.26 -4.74 17.46
N GLU A 34 -7.39 -5.22 17.96
CA GLU A 34 -8.43 -4.36 18.52
C GLU A 34 -7.91 -3.60 19.76
N SER A 35 -7.32 -4.32 20.72
CA SER A 35 -6.71 -3.72 21.88
C SER A 35 -5.54 -2.80 21.50
N TYR A 36 -4.76 -3.17 20.49
CA TYR A 36 -3.66 -2.33 19.97
C TYR A 36 -4.18 -0.98 19.45
N MET A 37 -5.27 -0.97 18.68
CA MET A 37 -5.89 0.26 18.18
C MET A 37 -6.55 1.08 19.29
N ALA A 38 -7.06 0.44 20.36
CA ALA A 38 -7.55 1.12 21.55
C ALA A 38 -6.40 1.84 22.30
N ASP A 39 -5.21 1.22 22.38
CA ASP A 39 -4.02 1.86 22.93
C ASP A 39 -3.60 3.09 22.11
N MET A 40 -3.60 3.00 20.77
CA MET A 40 -3.32 4.14 19.88
C MET A 40 -4.32 5.29 20.08
N SER A 41 -5.60 4.96 20.19
CA SER A 41 -6.66 5.96 20.40
C SER A 41 -6.50 6.66 21.76
N ARG A 42 -6.05 5.94 22.79
CA ARG A 42 -5.72 6.52 24.09
C ARG A 42 -4.53 7.48 24.00
N LEU A 43 -3.43 7.09 23.31
CA LEU A 43 -2.27 7.96 23.11
C LEU A 43 -2.64 9.26 22.37
N ARG A 44 -3.58 9.19 21.40
CA ARG A 44 -4.14 10.39 20.76
C ARG A 44 -4.92 11.24 21.76
N GLY A 45 -5.82 10.65 22.56
CA GLY A 45 -6.61 11.35 23.58
C GLY A 45 -5.74 12.03 24.62
N ASP A 46 -4.64 11.42 25.01
CA ASP A 46 -3.64 11.92 25.94
C ASP A 46 -2.62 12.90 25.30
N GLN A 47 -2.78 13.22 24.01
CA GLN A 47 -1.93 14.11 23.21
C GLN A 47 -0.43 13.69 23.20
N ARG A 48 -0.16 12.39 23.24
CA ARG A 48 1.22 11.84 23.34
C ARG A 48 1.86 11.55 21.96
N LEU A 49 1.14 11.71 20.85
CA LEU A 49 1.63 11.42 19.50
C LEU A 49 2.42 12.56 18.85
N GLY A 50 2.72 13.64 19.61
CA GLY A 50 3.45 14.81 19.14
C GLY A 50 2.57 15.82 18.39
N SER A 51 2.54 17.08 18.89
CA SER A 51 1.60 18.09 18.38
C SER A 51 1.83 18.41 16.90
N ARG A 52 3.07 18.66 16.48
CA ARG A 52 3.40 19.00 15.08
C ARG A 52 3.03 17.89 14.10
N PHE A 53 3.20 16.62 14.49
CA PHE A 53 2.79 15.48 13.69
C PHE A 53 1.27 15.34 13.66
N THR A 54 0.59 15.56 14.78
CA THR A 54 -0.88 15.56 14.86
C THR A 54 -1.47 16.62 13.95
N ASP A 55 -1.01 17.89 14.07
CA ASP A 55 -1.46 19.00 13.23
C ASP A 55 -1.23 18.70 11.73
N PHE A 56 -0.08 18.15 11.38
CA PHE A 56 0.22 17.75 10.01
C PHE A 56 -0.76 16.68 9.49
N CYS A 57 -1.04 15.64 10.27
CA CYS A 57 -1.97 14.58 9.88
C CYS A 57 -3.38 15.11 9.66
N GLU A 58 -3.89 15.94 10.58
CA GLU A 58 -5.21 16.54 10.48
C GLU A 58 -5.31 17.47 9.25
N MET A 59 -4.29 18.29 9.02
CA MET A 59 -4.23 19.19 7.85
C MET A 59 -4.12 18.41 6.53
N SER A 60 -3.39 17.29 6.51
CA SER A 60 -3.20 16.49 5.30
C SER A 60 -4.51 15.88 4.78
N MET A 61 -5.45 15.60 5.67
CA MET A 61 -6.77 15.06 5.31
C MET A 61 -7.74 16.11 4.75
N LEU A 62 -7.41 17.40 4.87
CA LEU A 62 -8.18 18.49 4.26
C LEU A 62 -7.80 18.74 2.79
N ARG A 63 -6.75 18.06 2.29
CA ARG A 63 -6.32 18.22 0.89
C ARG A 63 -7.28 17.53 -0.09
N ASP A 64 -7.33 18.06 -1.28
CA ASP A 64 -8.01 17.43 -2.41
C ASP A 64 -7.12 16.29 -2.95
N PHE A 65 -7.40 15.06 -2.54
CA PHE A 65 -6.62 13.88 -2.95
C PHE A 65 -6.73 13.58 -4.45
N SER A 66 -7.73 14.09 -5.16
CA SER A 66 -7.78 13.95 -6.63
C SER A 66 -6.68 14.76 -7.34
N LYS A 67 -6.18 15.83 -6.69
CA LYS A 67 -5.12 16.71 -7.23
C LYS A 67 -3.75 16.46 -6.60
N ALA A 68 -3.71 16.13 -5.31
CA ALA A 68 -2.50 15.89 -4.53
C ALA A 68 -2.61 14.57 -3.76
N PRO A 69 -2.63 13.43 -4.48
CA PRO A 69 -2.98 12.13 -3.91
C PRO A 69 -1.85 11.45 -3.11
N LEU A 70 -0.69 12.07 -3.00
CA LEU A 70 0.48 11.53 -2.29
C LEU A 70 0.80 12.37 -1.07
N VAL A 71 1.16 11.70 0.02
CA VAL A 71 1.71 12.29 1.26
C VAL A 71 3.02 11.57 1.56
N VAL A 72 4.10 12.33 1.70
CA VAL A 72 5.43 11.77 1.95
C VAL A 72 6.00 12.31 3.26
N ILE A 73 6.27 11.40 4.18
CA ILE A 73 6.84 11.69 5.50
C ILE A 73 8.24 11.12 5.57
N GLY A 74 9.20 11.93 6.00
CA GLY A 74 10.60 11.51 6.20
C GLY A 74 10.96 11.35 7.66
N ASN A 75 11.97 10.51 7.91
CA ASN A 75 12.54 10.29 9.23
C ASN A 75 11.52 9.85 10.30
N ALA A 76 10.49 9.10 9.91
CA ALA A 76 9.53 8.54 10.85
C ALA A 76 10.18 7.50 11.77
N PRO A 77 9.64 7.30 13.00
CA PRO A 77 10.18 6.30 13.92
C PRO A 77 9.99 4.89 13.38
N ILE A 78 11.03 4.09 13.51
CA ILE A 78 11.05 2.65 13.23
C ILE A 78 11.75 1.92 14.38
N ASP A 79 11.61 0.60 14.41
CA ASP A 79 12.33 -0.26 15.36
C ASP A 79 13.84 -0.16 15.15
N LEU A 80 14.62 -0.05 16.23
CA LEU A 80 16.08 0.03 16.15
C LEU A 80 16.73 -1.34 15.90
N ASP A 81 16.13 -2.40 16.45
CA ASP A 81 16.58 -3.78 16.27
C ASP A 81 15.64 -4.53 15.34
N LEU A 82 15.90 -4.40 14.05
CA LEU A 82 15.12 -5.08 13.00
C LEU A 82 15.75 -6.44 12.69
N PRO A 83 15.04 -7.55 12.95
CA PRO A 83 15.54 -8.89 12.65
C PRO A 83 15.75 -9.07 11.14
N ARG A 84 16.64 -9.99 10.79
CA ARG A 84 16.81 -10.49 9.43
C ARG A 84 16.06 -11.81 9.29
N PHE A 85 15.37 -11.97 8.18
CA PHE A 85 14.57 -13.15 7.87
C PHE A 85 15.19 -13.93 6.72
N GLY A 86 14.94 -15.23 6.71
CA GLY A 86 15.11 -16.05 5.51
C GLY A 86 14.02 -15.71 4.48
N SER A 87 14.30 -16.01 3.20
CA SER A 87 13.34 -15.73 2.12
C SER A 87 12.24 -16.80 1.99
N THR A 88 12.35 -17.93 2.66
CA THR A 88 11.39 -19.05 2.55
C THR A 88 10.08 -18.72 3.24
N ASN A 89 10.13 -18.27 4.49
CA ASN A 89 8.94 -17.99 5.31
C ASN A 89 9.09 -16.71 6.16
N PRO A 90 9.30 -15.55 5.53
CA PRO A 90 9.64 -14.31 6.24
C PRO A 90 8.54 -13.83 7.20
N VAL A 91 7.26 -14.10 6.91
CA VAL A 91 6.14 -13.71 7.77
C VAL A 91 6.14 -14.49 9.09
N ASP A 92 6.30 -15.81 9.04
CA ASP A 92 6.37 -16.64 10.25
C ASP A 92 7.61 -16.31 11.10
N GLU A 93 8.73 -16.02 10.42
CA GLU A 93 9.95 -15.57 11.10
C GLU A 93 9.74 -14.19 11.76
N LYS A 94 9.04 -13.27 11.13
CA LYS A 94 8.67 -11.98 11.72
C LYS A 94 7.92 -12.18 13.05
N TYR A 95 6.88 -12.99 13.06
CA TYR A 95 6.10 -13.22 14.29
C TYR A 95 6.94 -13.77 15.44
N ARG A 96 7.93 -14.59 15.13
CA ARG A 96 8.83 -15.19 16.11
C ARG A 96 9.95 -14.25 16.57
N LEU A 97 10.52 -13.47 15.66
CA LEU A 97 11.78 -12.73 15.87
C LEU A 97 11.58 -11.26 16.21
N LYS A 98 10.54 -10.60 15.67
CA LYS A 98 10.27 -9.18 15.95
C LYS A 98 9.72 -9.03 17.37
N LYS A 99 10.33 -8.15 18.16
CA LYS A 99 10.03 -7.97 19.59
C LYS A 99 9.44 -6.61 19.93
N THR A 100 9.64 -5.63 19.08
CA THR A 100 9.11 -4.28 19.21
C THR A 100 8.29 -3.94 17.98
N PHE A 101 7.30 -3.05 18.12
CA PHE A 101 6.31 -2.75 17.10
C PHE A 101 6.19 -1.24 16.85
N VAL A 102 7.33 -0.54 16.81
CA VAL A 102 7.37 0.92 16.59
C VAL A 102 6.87 1.28 15.20
N ALA A 103 7.26 0.51 14.19
CA ALA A 103 6.83 0.74 12.80
C ALA A 103 5.33 0.53 12.63
N GLU A 104 4.78 -0.53 13.22
CA GLU A 104 3.34 -0.78 13.27
C GLU A 104 2.62 0.34 14.03
N GLY A 105 3.20 0.78 15.15
CA GLY A 105 2.69 1.89 15.96
C GLY A 105 2.63 3.20 15.20
N PHE A 106 3.66 3.52 14.42
CA PHE A 106 3.66 4.70 13.57
C PHE A 106 2.51 4.67 12.53
N LEU A 107 2.34 3.55 11.81
CA LEU A 107 1.27 3.41 10.83
C LEU A 107 -0.13 3.44 11.49
N ALA A 108 -0.28 2.83 12.67
CA ALA A 108 -1.51 2.88 13.43
C ALA A 108 -1.82 4.29 13.95
N ALA A 109 -0.81 5.00 14.50
CA ALA A 109 -0.94 6.39 14.93
C ALA A 109 -1.33 7.30 13.76
N TYR A 110 -0.69 7.11 12.58
CA TYR A 110 -1.05 7.84 11.37
C TYR A 110 -2.52 7.62 11.00
N GLY A 111 -3.02 6.37 10.99
CA GLY A 111 -4.42 6.07 10.73
C GLY A 111 -5.37 6.75 11.73
N VAL A 112 -5.06 6.68 13.04
CA VAL A 112 -5.86 7.32 14.08
C VAL A 112 -5.86 8.85 13.94
N LEU A 113 -4.72 9.47 13.64
CA LEU A 113 -4.59 10.93 13.48
C LEU A 113 -5.26 11.44 12.21
N THR A 114 -5.23 10.67 11.13
CA THR A 114 -5.91 11.00 9.87
C THR A 114 -7.39 10.65 9.88
N GLY A 115 -7.88 9.95 10.91
CA GLY A 115 -9.27 9.49 11.00
C GLY A 115 -9.62 8.41 9.98
N THR A 116 -8.61 7.63 9.52
CA THR A 116 -8.78 6.49 8.62
C THR A 116 -8.65 5.17 9.38
N GLU A 117 -9.40 4.16 8.97
CA GLU A 117 -9.46 2.88 9.66
C GLU A 117 -8.66 1.81 8.89
N ILE A 118 -7.71 1.17 9.58
CA ILE A 118 -6.93 0.06 9.01
C ILE A 118 -7.83 -1.17 8.89
N ILE A 119 -7.74 -1.85 7.74
CA ILE A 119 -8.42 -3.11 7.45
C ILE A 119 -7.44 -4.22 7.10
N GLY A 120 -7.78 -5.45 7.47
CA GLY A 120 -7.08 -6.66 7.04
C GLY A 120 -7.86 -7.36 5.92
N HIS A 121 -7.17 -7.89 4.92
CA HIS A 121 -7.78 -8.74 3.89
C HIS A 121 -7.44 -10.20 4.20
N LEU A 122 -8.43 -11.07 4.31
CA LEU A 122 -8.24 -12.49 4.64
C LEU A 122 -7.25 -13.18 3.69
N SER A 123 -7.22 -12.76 2.44
CA SER A 123 -6.29 -13.26 1.40
C SER A 123 -4.81 -12.89 1.65
N VAL A 124 -4.51 -11.96 2.56
CA VAL A 124 -3.13 -11.54 2.86
C VAL A 124 -2.74 -12.00 4.26
N ASN A 125 -1.83 -12.97 4.35
CA ASN A 125 -1.30 -13.50 5.61
C ASN A 125 -2.43 -13.83 6.62
N GLN A 126 -3.54 -14.39 6.16
CA GLN A 126 -4.70 -14.72 6.97
C GLN A 126 -5.38 -13.51 7.66
N GLY A 127 -5.32 -12.33 7.05
CA GLY A 127 -5.98 -11.13 7.55
C GLY A 127 -5.10 -10.21 8.40
N ASP A 128 -3.78 -10.29 8.26
CA ASP A 128 -2.87 -9.31 8.87
C ASP A 128 -3.27 -7.89 8.48
N PHE A 129 -3.09 -6.96 9.41
CA PHE A 129 -3.29 -5.53 9.19
C PHE A 129 -2.02 -4.82 8.72
N PHE A 130 -0.85 -5.36 9.08
CA PHE A 130 0.46 -4.85 8.71
C PHE A 130 1.13 -5.83 7.75
N HIS A 131 1.09 -5.49 6.47
CA HIS A 131 1.57 -6.34 5.39
C HIS A 131 3.06 -6.13 5.14
N ASP A 132 3.82 -7.22 5.12
CA ASP A 132 5.23 -7.17 4.79
C ASP A 132 5.46 -7.17 3.28
N ILE A 133 6.09 -6.11 2.78
CA ILE A 133 6.73 -6.10 1.47
C ILE A 133 8.16 -6.55 1.67
N TYR A 134 8.33 -7.85 1.76
CA TYR A 134 9.60 -8.54 1.98
C TYR A 134 9.75 -9.67 0.95
N PRO A 135 10.89 -9.81 0.27
CA PRO A 135 11.04 -10.83 -0.77
C PRO A 135 10.81 -12.25 -0.23
N LYS A 136 10.00 -13.04 -0.97
CA LYS A 136 9.71 -14.43 -0.65
C LYS A 136 10.14 -15.32 -1.81
N GLU A 137 10.93 -16.36 -1.53
CA GLU A 137 11.55 -17.22 -2.54
C GLU A 137 10.55 -17.78 -3.56
N SER A 138 9.39 -18.26 -3.10
CA SER A 138 8.34 -18.80 -3.97
C SER A 138 7.67 -17.73 -4.85
N MET A 139 8.03 -16.44 -4.71
CA MET A 139 7.43 -15.31 -5.43
C MET A 139 8.47 -14.42 -6.14
N PHE A 140 9.75 -14.84 -6.20
CA PHE A 140 10.82 -13.99 -6.76
C PHE A 140 10.56 -13.57 -8.20
N ASP A 141 9.98 -14.43 -9.01
CA ASP A 141 9.70 -14.20 -10.44
C ASP A 141 8.20 -13.92 -10.72
N SER A 142 7.43 -13.53 -9.69
CA SER A 142 6.00 -13.24 -9.82
C SER A 142 5.71 -11.74 -9.93
N GLN A 143 4.45 -11.37 -10.24
CA GLN A 143 3.94 -10.01 -10.09
C GLN A 143 3.31 -9.78 -8.71
N SER A 144 3.96 -10.28 -7.65
CA SER A 144 3.62 -10.02 -6.25
C SER A 144 4.48 -8.91 -5.67
N GLN A 145 3.98 -8.20 -4.67
CA GLN A 145 4.78 -7.25 -3.87
C GLN A 145 6.02 -7.92 -3.22
N LYS A 146 6.06 -9.26 -3.13
CA LYS A 146 7.14 -10.06 -2.57
C LYS A 146 8.17 -10.54 -3.62
N THR A 147 8.09 -10.05 -4.87
CA THR A 147 9.06 -10.34 -5.92
C THR A 147 10.39 -9.61 -5.68
N LEU A 148 11.48 -10.13 -6.26
CA LEU A 148 12.78 -9.43 -6.35
C LEU A 148 12.80 -8.43 -7.52
N GLY A 149 12.03 -8.67 -8.56
CA GLY A 149 12.01 -7.89 -9.78
C GLY A 149 11.10 -6.68 -9.76
N THR A 150 10.88 -6.14 -10.95
CA THR A 150 9.92 -5.08 -11.21
C THR A 150 8.50 -5.58 -10.96
N LEU A 151 7.74 -4.81 -10.19
CA LEU A 151 6.30 -4.95 -10.01
C LEU A 151 5.62 -3.89 -10.87
N LYS A 152 4.91 -4.33 -11.89
CA LYS A 152 4.27 -3.48 -12.89
C LYS A 152 3.17 -2.62 -12.27
N PHE A 153 2.74 -1.60 -12.98
CA PHE A 153 1.70 -0.69 -12.56
C PHE A 153 0.40 -1.42 -12.22
N HIS A 154 -0.15 -1.11 -11.06
CA HIS A 154 -1.40 -1.68 -10.57
C HIS A 154 -2.07 -0.77 -9.54
N ARG A 155 -3.32 -1.07 -9.25
CA ARG A 155 -4.07 -0.59 -8.11
C ARG A 155 -4.27 -1.73 -7.12
N ASP A 156 -4.03 -1.50 -5.83
CA ASP A 156 -4.24 -2.52 -4.80
C ASP A 156 -5.72 -2.90 -4.68
N PHE A 157 -6.02 -4.19 -4.69
CA PHE A 157 -7.36 -4.77 -4.49
C PHE A 157 -8.47 -4.25 -5.41
N ALA A 158 -8.15 -3.74 -6.60
CA ALA A 158 -9.13 -3.19 -7.52
C ALA A 158 -10.17 -4.22 -8.02
N ASN A 159 -9.90 -5.52 -7.90
CA ASN A 159 -10.81 -6.61 -8.25
C ASN A 159 -11.64 -7.13 -7.06
N HIS A 160 -11.36 -6.65 -5.83
CA HIS A 160 -12.02 -7.09 -4.61
C HIS A 160 -13.23 -6.19 -4.30
N PHE A 161 -14.17 -6.69 -3.47
CA PHE A 161 -15.32 -5.89 -3.05
C PHE A 161 -14.92 -4.73 -2.13
N VAL A 162 -13.89 -4.95 -1.31
CA VAL A 162 -13.34 -3.90 -0.48
C VAL A 162 -11.96 -3.52 -1.04
N SER A 163 -11.94 -2.45 -1.82
CA SER A 163 -10.71 -1.79 -2.24
C SER A 163 -10.38 -0.71 -1.21
N PRO A 164 -9.15 -0.64 -0.69
CA PRO A 164 -8.80 0.41 0.27
C PRO A 164 -8.84 1.80 -0.37
N ASP A 165 -9.22 2.82 0.42
CA ASP A 165 -9.14 4.21 0.00
C ASP A 165 -7.70 4.70 -0.04
N PHE A 166 -6.88 4.27 0.95
CA PHE A 166 -5.48 4.64 1.07
C PHE A 166 -4.58 3.43 1.24
N VAL A 167 -3.40 3.53 0.66
CA VAL A 167 -2.29 2.63 0.91
C VAL A 167 -1.19 3.42 1.61
N ASN A 168 -0.78 2.96 2.79
CA ASN A 168 0.33 3.55 3.54
C ASN A 168 1.50 2.57 3.55
N THR A 169 2.69 3.07 3.26
CA THR A 169 3.92 2.28 3.31
C THR A 169 4.94 2.95 4.22
N LEU A 170 5.71 2.16 4.95
CA LEU A 170 6.84 2.63 5.76
C LEU A 170 8.05 1.76 5.45
N THR A 171 9.16 2.38 5.08
CA THR A 171 10.41 1.68 4.80
C THR A 171 11.15 1.39 6.10
N LEU A 172 11.38 0.11 6.38
CA LEU A 172 12.15 -0.36 7.53
C LEU A 172 13.60 -0.61 7.17
N ARG A 173 13.83 -1.25 6.02
CA ARG A 173 15.17 -1.50 5.48
C ARG A 173 15.17 -1.29 3.97
N ASP A 174 16.11 -0.48 3.51
CA ASP A 174 16.37 -0.24 2.09
C ASP A 174 17.51 -1.14 1.55
N THR A 175 17.90 -0.88 0.33
CA THR A 175 18.98 -1.56 -0.37
C THR A 175 19.74 -0.54 -1.23
N PRO A 176 20.53 0.33 -0.59
CA PRO A 176 21.07 1.52 -1.22
C PRO A 176 22.07 1.23 -2.35
N THR A 177 22.62 0.02 -2.41
CA THR A 177 23.52 -0.43 -3.48
C THR A 177 22.77 -0.87 -4.75
N ASN A 178 21.45 -1.11 -4.65
CA ASN A 178 20.61 -1.54 -5.76
C ASN A 178 19.76 -0.37 -6.27
N GLU A 179 19.46 -0.38 -7.56
CA GLU A 179 18.62 0.64 -8.20
C GLU A 179 17.16 0.21 -8.15
N VAL A 180 16.51 0.41 -6.99
CA VAL A 180 15.13 0.05 -6.72
C VAL A 180 14.31 1.31 -6.43
N TYR A 181 13.25 1.51 -7.22
CA TYR A 181 12.39 2.69 -7.15
C TYR A 181 10.95 2.30 -6.90
N SER A 182 10.28 2.96 -5.97
CA SER A 182 8.81 2.98 -5.94
C SER A 182 8.32 3.97 -7.00
N THR A 183 7.33 3.57 -7.78
CA THR A 183 6.81 4.36 -8.90
C THR A 183 5.34 4.69 -8.67
N PHE A 184 4.95 5.91 -9.01
CA PHE A 184 3.61 6.43 -8.81
C PHE A 184 3.19 7.26 -10.02
N THR A 185 1.96 7.09 -10.48
CA THR A 185 1.36 7.94 -11.50
C THR A 185 -0.02 8.37 -11.04
N VAL A 186 -0.24 9.68 -10.99
CA VAL A 186 -1.56 10.25 -10.76
C VAL A 186 -2.40 9.98 -11.99
N THR A 187 -3.51 9.26 -11.83
CA THR A 187 -4.34 8.76 -12.94
C THR A 187 -4.80 9.89 -13.87
N VAL A 188 -5.27 11.00 -13.30
CA VAL A 188 -5.75 12.14 -14.09
C VAL A 188 -4.67 12.70 -15.02
N HIS A 189 -3.41 12.75 -14.59
CA HIS A 189 -2.32 13.23 -15.43
C HIS A 189 -2.01 12.31 -16.62
N ALA A 190 -2.23 11.00 -16.49
CA ALA A 190 -2.13 10.08 -17.60
C ALA A 190 -3.32 10.22 -18.56
N LEU A 191 -4.53 10.42 -18.01
CA LEU A 191 -5.74 10.63 -18.81
C LEU A 191 -5.67 11.93 -19.62
N ASP A 192 -4.98 12.98 -19.14
CA ASP A 192 -4.78 14.23 -19.87
C ASP A 192 -3.98 14.05 -21.17
N GLU A 193 -3.23 12.97 -21.32
CA GLU A 193 -2.51 12.64 -22.55
C GLU A 193 -3.35 11.90 -23.60
N LEU A 194 -4.56 11.47 -23.24
CA LEU A 194 -5.45 10.69 -24.10
C LEU A 194 -6.50 11.57 -24.76
N SER A 195 -6.96 11.14 -25.93
CA SER A 195 -8.11 11.75 -26.60
C SER A 195 -9.40 11.52 -25.81
N ASP A 196 -10.43 12.34 -26.06
CA ASP A 196 -11.74 12.14 -25.47
C ASP A 196 -12.33 10.78 -25.85
N GLY A 197 -12.16 10.34 -27.11
CA GLY A 197 -12.60 9.02 -27.56
C GLY A 197 -11.88 7.88 -26.82
N ASP A 198 -10.58 8.00 -26.51
CA ASP A 198 -9.88 6.99 -25.71
C ASP A 198 -10.45 6.92 -24.28
N ARG A 199 -10.72 8.08 -23.67
CA ARG A 199 -11.34 8.16 -22.33
C ARG A 199 -12.74 7.55 -22.31
N GLU A 200 -13.55 7.78 -23.34
CA GLU A 200 -14.89 7.17 -23.49
C GLU A 200 -14.79 5.63 -23.58
N ILE A 201 -13.79 5.09 -24.31
CA ILE A 201 -13.58 3.64 -24.43
C ILE A 201 -13.12 3.09 -23.07
N LEU A 202 -12.17 3.74 -22.36
CA LEU A 202 -11.71 3.30 -21.06
C LEU A 202 -12.84 3.29 -20.00
N ALA A 203 -13.87 4.09 -20.17
CA ALA A 203 -15.04 4.17 -19.29
C ALA A 203 -16.11 3.10 -19.61
N GLN A 204 -15.92 2.27 -20.65
CA GLN A 204 -16.83 1.20 -21.02
C GLN A 204 -16.41 -0.14 -20.42
N PRO A 205 -17.32 -1.11 -20.17
CA PRO A 205 -16.98 -2.43 -19.65
C PRO A 205 -16.40 -3.33 -20.78
N ARG A 206 -15.33 -2.84 -21.41
CA ARG A 206 -14.64 -3.51 -22.53
C ARG A 206 -13.27 -4.07 -22.13
N PHE A 207 -13.04 -4.28 -20.83
CA PHE A 207 -11.78 -4.80 -20.33
C PHE A 207 -12.01 -5.93 -19.35
N HIS A 208 -11.05 -6.85 -19.30
CA HIS A 208 -11.05 -7.98 -18.40
C HIS A 208 -9.74 -8.02 -17.61
N THR A 209 -9.83 -8.22 -16.29
CA THR A 209 -8.68 -8.44 -15.42
C THR A 209 -8.91 -9.71 -14.61
N PRO A 210 -8.21 -10.81 -14.88
CA PRO A 210 -8.33 -12.03 -14.08
C PRO A 210 -7.87 -11.77 -12.64
N PHE A 211 -8.38 -12.54 -11.69
CA PHE A 211 -7.80 -12.57 -10.35
C PHE A 211 -6.35 -13.04 -10.40
N ASP A 212 -5.54 -12.59 -9.45
CA ASP A 212 -4.17 -13.07 -9.34
C ASP A 212 -4.10 -14.51 -8.80
N ASP A 213 -2.96 -15.15 -9.03
CA ASP A 213 -2.73 -16.55 -8.64
C ASP A 213 -2.82 -16.77 -7.13
N VAL A 214 -2.54 -15.75 -6.30
CA VAL A 214 -2.64 -15.85 -4.84
C VAL A 214 -4.09 -15.89 -4.42
N SER A 215 -4.90 -14.99 -4.97
CA SER A 215 -6.35 -14.93 -4.71
C SER A 215 -7.07 -16.20 -5.22
N THR A 216 -6.63 -16.77 -6.35
CA THR A 216 -7.23 -18.00 -6.92
C THR A 216 -6.83 -19.27 -6.16
N ARG A 217 -5.63 -19.33 -5.59
CA ARG A 217 -5.17 -20.49 -4.79
C ARG A 217 -5.84 -20.59 -3.42
N GLN A 218 -6.35 -19.47 -2.91
CA GLN A 218 -7.12 -19.41 -1.66
C GLN A 218 -8.63 -19.55 -1.92
N GLY A 219 -9.02 -20.53 -2.72
CA GLY A 219 -10.33 -20.76 -3.33
C GLY A 219 -11.58 -20.54 -2.46
N ASP A 220 -11.44 -20.49 -1.14
CA ASP A 220 -12.55 -20.21 -0.22
C ASP A 220 -12.82 -18.70 -0.05
N VAL A 221 -11.85 -17.84 -0.31
CA VAL A 221 -11.96 -16.39 -0.09
C VAL A 221 -12.84 -15.71 -1.13
N LEU A 222 -12.70 -16.11 -2.40
CA LEU A 222 -13.47 -15.53 -3.51
C LEU A 222 -14.72 -16.37 -3.87
N GLY A 223 -14.87 -17.57 -3.28
CA GLY A 223 -15.88 -18.55 -3.67
C GLY A 223 -15.71 -18.91 -5.16
N ASN A 224 -16.79 -19.31 -5.82
CA ASN A 224 -16.80 -19.62 -7.28
C ASN A 224 -16.87 -18.34 -8.14
N ARG A 225 -16.38 -17.20 -7.69
CA ARG A 225 -16.48 -15.93 -8.43
C ARG A 225 -15.55 -15.91 -9.62
N ARG A 226 -16.07 -15.41 -10.72
CA ARG A 226 -15.28 -15.09 -11.91
C ARG A 226 -15.04 -13.58 -11.94
N ALA A 227 -13.85 -13.18 -12.37
CA ALA A 227 -13.60 -11.79 -12.68
C ALA A 227 -14.61 -11.33 -13.75
N GLN A 228 -15.24 -10.18 -13.49
CA GLN A 228 -16.20 -9.59 -14.43
C GLN A 228 -15.49 -8.63 -15.38
N ASP A 229 -16.07 -8.46 -16.57
CA ASP A 229 -15.66 -7.41 -17.48
C ASP A 229 -15.98 -6.05 -16.86
N HIS A 230 -15.09 -5.08 -17.06
CA HIS A 230 -15.16 -3.80 -16.35
C HIS A 230 -14.64 -2.63 -17.20
N ALA A 231 -14.96 -1.42 -16.79
CA ALA A 231 -14.29 -0.22 -17.25
C ALA A 231 -12.91 -0.06 -16.60
N VAL A 232 -11.91 0.43 -17.32
CA VAL A 232 -10.60 0.77 -16.75
C VAL A 232 -10.69 2.03 -15.89
N ILE A 233 -11.50 3.01 -16.28
CA ILE A 233 -11.75 4.21 -15.50
C ILE A 233 -13.21 4.30 -15.07
N ASN A 234 -13.42 4.62 -13.79
CA ASN A 234 -14.73 4.91 -13.22
C ASN A 234 -14.59 6.16 -12.36
N MET A 235 -15.46 7.15 -12.59
CA MET A 235 -15.41 8.44 -11.87
C MET A 235 -15.57 8.26 -10.36
N ASP A 236 -16.32 7.27 -9.93
CA ASP A 236 -16.60 7.02 -8.51
C ASP A 236 -15.56 6.09 -7.85
N GLU A 237 -14.99 5.16 -8.61
CA GLU A 237 -14.09 4.12 -8.09
C GLU A 237 -12.61 4.35 -8.44
N GLY A 238 -12.32 5.26 -9.37
CA GLY A 238 -10.97 5.48 -9.91
C GLY A 238 -10.56 4.48 -10.99
N ALA A 239 -9.25 4.35 -11.24
CA ALA A 239 -8.76 3.44 -12.27
C ALA A 239 -8.64 2.00 -11.75
N ARG A 240 -9.11 1.05 -12.56
CA ARG A 240 -8.99 -0.40 -12.33
C ARG A 240 -8.11 -1.00 -13.42
N VAL A 241 -6.81 -1.08 -13.15
CA VAL A 241 -5.82 -1.60 -14.08
C VAL A 241 -4.71 -2.35 -13.37
N PHE A 242 -4.27 -3.43 -14.02
CA PHE A 242 -3.05 -4.18 -13.71
C PHE A 242 -2.32 -4.39 -15.02
N GLU A 243 -1.20 -3.70 -15.22
CA GLU A 243 -0.44 -3.69 -16.47
C GLU A 243 -0.05 -5.09 -16.96
N ASP A 244 0.18 -6.03 -16.04
CA ASP A 244 0.58 -7.40 -16.35
C ASP A 244 -0.56 -8.26 -16.89
N ARG A 245 -1.83 -7.96 -16.55
CA ARG A 245 -2.96 -8.89 -16.76
C ARG A 245 -4.29 -8.29 -17.23
N THR A 246 -4.49 -6.97 -17.13
CA THR A 246 -5.67 -6.33 -17.75
C THR A 246 -5.56 -6.44 -19.28
N ARG A 247 -6.65 -6.78 -19.95
CA ARG A 247 -6.72 -6.93 -21.41
C ARG A 247 -8.00 -6.28 -21.94
N GLY A 248 -7.91 -5.70 -23.14
CA GLY A 248 -9.09 -5.31 -23.91
C GLY A 248 -9.84 -6.54 -24.43
N LEU A 249 -11.16 -6.46 -24.51
CA LEU A 249 -12.01 -7.54 -25.05
C LEU A 249 -12.04 -7.55 -26.58
N ASP A 250 -11.56 -6.47 -27.19
CA ASP A 250 -11.40 -6.32 -28.64
C ASP A 250 -10.16 -5.49 -28.96
N ASP A 251 -9.76 -5.45 -30.23
CA ASP A 251 -8.54 -4.79 -30.70
C ASP A 251 -8.52 -3.27 -30.39
N GLU A 252 -9.66 -2.59 -30.51
CA GLU A 252 -9.75 -1.16 -30.23
C GLU A 252 -9.55 -0.89 -28.73
N ALA A 253 -10.23 -1.63 -27.86
CA ALA A 253 -10.07 -1.54 -26.44
C ALA A 253 -8.62 -1.86 -26.00
N GLN A 254 -7.98 -2.87 -26.61
CA GLN A 254 -6.58 -3.19 -26.32
C GLN A 254 -5.65 -2.06 -26.73
N GLN A 255 -5.82 -1.46 -27.90
CA GLN A 255 -4.99 -0.33 -28.35
C GLN A 255 -5.16 0.89 -27.44
N VAL A 256 -6.36 1.16 -26.95
CA VAL A 256 -6.62 2.23 -26.00
C VAL A 256 -5.93 1.95 -24.66
N LEU A 257 -6.03 0.72 -24.17
CA LEU A 257 -5.35 0.28 -22.95
C LEU A 257 -3.82 0.46 -23.07
N ASP A 258 -3.24 0.08 -24.21
CA ASP A 258 -1.80 0.21 -24.46
C ASP A 258 -1.37 1.70 -24.44
N ARG A 259 -2.19 2.61 -25.02
CA ARG A 259 -1.95 4.06 -24.94
C ARG A 259 -2.06 4.58 -23.51
N PHE A 260 -3.04 4.11 -22.75
CA PHE A 260 -3.18 4.48 -21.33
C PHE A 260 -1.99 4.02 -20.50
N VAL A 261 -1.53 2.78 -20.68
CA VAL A 261 -0.33 2.27 -19.99
C VAL A 261 0.92 3.08 -20.38
N ALA A 262 1.07 3.42 -21.67
CA ALA A 262 2.16 4.29 -22.12
C ALA A 262 2.10 5.68 -21.45
N ALA A 263 0.90 6.26 -21.32
CA ALA A 263 0.68 7.52 -20.62
C ALA A 263 1.01 7.42 -19.12
N LEU A 264 0.66 6.30 -18.45
CA LEU A 264 1.07 6.05 -17.06
C LEU A 264 2.60 6.09 -16.94
N HIS A 265 3.32 5.42 -17.83
CA HIS A 265 4.78 5.41 -17.84
C HIS A 265 5.40 6.78 -18.16
N SER A 266 4.78 7.58 -19.03
CA SER A 266 5.26 8.93 -19.38
C SER A 266 5.16 9.91 -18.20
N ARG A 267 4.13 9.77 -17.36
CA ARG A 267 3.81 10.64 -16.21
C ARG A 267 4.32 10.12 -14.87
N LYS A 268 4.99 8.98 -14.85
CA LYS A 268 5.45 8.39 -13.61
C LYS A 268 6.43 9.28 -12.85
N GLN A 269 6.26 9.27 -11.55
CA GLN A 269 7.20 9.81 -10.58
C GLN A 269 7.90 8.63 -9.89
N MET A 270 9.15 8.79 -9.52
CA MET A 270 9.96 7.72 -8.94
C MET A 270 10.57 8.19 -7.63
N ARG A 271 10.66 7.28 -6.67
CA ARG A 271 11.26 7.56 -5.38
C ARG A 271 12.14 6.41 -4.91
N VAL A 272 13.36 6.74 -4.48
CA VAL A 272 14.17 5.88 -3.63
C VAL A 272 13.74 6.15 -2.19
N SER A 273 13.24 5.15 -1.50
CA SER A 273 12.82 5.29 -0.10
C SER A 273 13.95 4.86 0.83
N LYS A 274 14.13 5.61 1.93
CA LYS A 274 15.11 5.34 2.99
C LYS A 274 14.39 4.80 4.23
N PRO A 275 15.09 4.12 5.17
CA PRO A 275 14.51 3.75 6.45
C PRO A 275 13.88 4.96 7.15
N GLY A 276 12.64 4.82 7.61
CA GLY A 276 11.84 5.91 8.16
C GLY A 276 11.10 6.77 7.11
N ASP A 277 11.23 6.48 5.80
CA ASP A 277 10.36 7.12 4.81
C ASP A 277 9.00 6.42 4.78
N SER A 278 7.94 7.21 4.92
CA SER A 278 6.56 6.76 4.76
C SER A 278 5.93 7.45 3.55
N VAL A 279 5.22 6.68 2.75
CA VAL A 279 4.43 7.18 1.62
C VAL A 279 3.00 6.70 1.77
N THR A 280 2.08 7.66 1.84
CA THR A 280 0.63 7.43 1.77
C THR A 280 0.12 7.90 0.42
N PHE A 281 -0.75 7.14 -0.20
CA PHE A 281 -1.40 7.57 -1.45
C PHE A 281 -2.86 7.13 -1.51
N SER A 282 -3.66 7.96 -2.19
CA SER A 282 -5.03 7.58 -2.58
C SER A 282 -4.95 6.41 -3.56
N ASN A 283 -5.46 5.26 -3.15
CA ASN A 283 -5.50 4.07 -3.98
C ASN A 283 -6.45 4.20 -5.18
N ARG A 284 -7.38 5.14 -5.10
CA ARG A 284 -8.30 5.49 -6.18
C ARG A 284 -7.61 6.31 -7.29
N ASP A 285 -6.76 7.27 -6.89
CA ASP A 285 -6.25 8.31 -7.78
C ASP A 285 -4.82 8.03 -8.27
N VAL A 286 -4.14 7.02 -7.69
CA VAL A 286 -2.75 6.68 -7.99
C VAL A 286 -2.62 5.23 -8.45
N ILE A 287 -2.01 5.06 -9.60
CA ILE A 287 -1.49 3.77 -10.06
C ILE A 287 -0.02 3.70 -9.66
N HIS A 288 0.38 2.61 -9.04
CA HIS A 288 1.71 2.47 -8.48
C HIS A 288 2.40 1.16 -8.88
N GLY A 289 3.70 1.12 -8.65
CA GLY A 289 4.52 -0.05 -8.95
C GLY A 289 5.90 0.04 -8.29
N ARG A 290 6.79 -0.83 -8.72
CA ARG A 290 8.20 -0.81 -8.34
C ARG A 290 9.04 -1.16 -9.55
N GLU A 291 10.07 -0.35 -9.83
CA GLU A 291 11.05 -0.64 -10.86
C GLU A 291 12.38 -1.07 -10.22
N VAL A 292 12.99 -2.10 -10.79
CA VAL A 292 14.33 -2.55 -10.44
C VAL A 292 15.18 -2.39 -11.71
N HIS A 293 16.07 -1.39 -11.71
CA HIS A 293 16.91 -1.07 -12.87
C HIS A 293 18.23 -1.83 -12.84
N ALA A 294 18.84 -1.99 -11.65
CA ALA A 294 20.05 -2.77 -11.48
C ALA A 294 20.12 -3.45 -10.09
N ILE A 295 20.64 -4.66 -10.06
CA ILE A 295 20.89 -5.44 -8.83
C ILE A 295 22.40 -5.62 -8.73
N HIS A 296 23.02 -4.91 -7.78
CA HIS A 296 24.44 -5.00 -7.48
C HIS A 296 24.72 -5.82 -6.20
N ASP A 297 23.72 -5.93 -5.33
CA ASP A 297 23.73 -6.70 -4.09
C ASP A 297 22.43 -7.49 -3.94
N LEU A 298 22.43 -8.73 -4.39
CA LEU A 298 21.26 -9.60 -4.34
C LEU A 298 20.88 -9.98 -2.89
N ASP A 299 21.88 -10.17 -2.01
CA ASP A 299 21.62 -10.55 -0.63
C ASP A 299 21.05 -9.37 0.16
N GLY A 300 21.51 -8.15 -0.10
CA GLY A 300 20.88 -6.94 0.39
C GLY A 300 19.46 -6.77 -0.12
N LEU A 301 19.21 -7.03 -1.42
CA LEU A 301 17.87 -6.95 -2.00
C LEU A 301 16.89 -7.92 -1.35
N LYS A 302 17.32 -9.13 -1.01
CA LYS A 302 16.52 -10.14 -0.28
C LYS A 302 16.14 -9.68 1.13
N GLN A 303 16.82 -8.69 1.68
CA GLN A 303 16.57 -8.14 3.01
C GLN A 303 15.80 -6.82 2.99
N ARG A 304 15.42 -6.30 1.80
CA ARG A 304 14.61 -5.10 1.68
C ARG A 304 13.26 -5.31 2.34
N TRP A 305 12.84 -4.37 3.20
CA TRP A 305 11.63 -4.52 3.99
C TRP A 305 10.86 -3.21 4.10
N LEU A 306 9.63 -3.21 3.59
CA LEU A 306 8.64 -2.17 3.87
C LEU A 306 7.46 -2.81 4.60
N LEU A 307 6.84 -2.04 5.46
CA LEU A 307 5.57 -2.37 6.08
C LEU A 307 4.46 -1.58 5.37
N LYS A 308 3.30 -2.19 5.14
CA LYS A 308 2.17 -1.59 4.45
C LYS A 308 0.88 -1.79 5.24
N THR A 309 0.02 -0.76 5.27
CA THR A 309 -1.38 -0.88 5.72
C THR A 309 -2.33 -0.46 4.61
N HIS A 310 -3.53 -1.02 4.65
CA HIS A 310 -4.67 -0.61 3.85
C HIS A 310 -5.68 0.09 4.75
N ASN A 311 -6.03 1.31 4.39
CA ASN A 311 -6.95 2.10 5.18
C ASN A 311 -8.19 2.48 4.37
N VAL A 312 -9.32 2.54 5.04
CA VAL A 312 -10.59 3.06 4.51
C VAL A 312 -10.99 4.32 5.29
N TYR A 313 -11.80 5.19 4.68
CA TYR A 313 -12.37 6.33 5.41
C TYR A 313 -13.25 5.85 6.58
N THR A 314 -14.04 4.80 6.36
CA THR A 314 -14.84 4.17 7.41
C THR A 314 -15.15 2.73 7.06
N ARG A 315 -15.01 1.84 8.04
CA ARG A 315 -15.42 0.43 7.92
C ARG A 315 -16.93 0.28 7.72
N LYS A 316 -17.72 1.23 8.22
CA LYS A 316 -19.17 1.19 8.08
C LYS A 316 -19.63 1.11 6.63
N ALA A 317 -18.88 1.70 5.69
CA ALA A 317 -19.19 1.61 4.26
C ALA A 317 -19.11 0.20 3.68
N PHE A 318 -18.43 -0.71 4.38
CA PHE A 318 -18.17 -2.08 3.95
C PHE A 318 -18.62 -3.13 4.97
N GLU A 319 -19.58 -2.78 5.85
CA GLU A 319 -19.98 -3.60 7.01
C GLU A 319 -20.36 -5.04 6.63
N GLU A 320 -20.99 -5.24 5.48
CA GLU A 320 -21.41 -6.56 4.98
C GLU A 320 -20.25 -7.49 4.59
N PHE A 321 -19.05 -6.95 4.36
CA PHE A 321 -17.90 -7.73 3.94
C PHE A 321 -16.96 -8.11 5.10
N PHE A 322 -17.20 -7.56 6.30
CA PHE A 322 -16.39 -7.91 7.47
C PHE A 322 -16.78 -9.28 8.05
N LEU A 323 -15.76 -10.03 8.47
CA LEU A 323 -15.96 -11.29 9.17
C LEU A 323 -16.49 -11.01 10.58
N GLY A 324 -17.60 -11.66 10.95
CA GLY A 324 -18.26 -11.42 12.25
C GLY A 324 -17.45 -11.88 13.47
N ASP A 325 -16.48 -12.75 13.27
CA ASP A 325 -15.61 -13.33 14.32
C ASP A 325 -14.19 -12.74 14.33
N ARG A 326 -13.89 -11.79 13.42
CA ARG A 326 -12.55 -11.21 13.26
C ARG A 326 -12.62 -9.69 13.07
N TYR A 327 -12.30 -8.96 14.13
CA TYR A 327 -12.31 -7.49 14.12
C TYR A 327 -11.52 -6.92 12.94
N GLY A 328 -12.17 -6.10 12.12
CA GLY A 328 -11.51 -5.34 11.03
C GLY A 328 -10.99 -6.16 9.84
N VAL A 329 -11.29 -7.46 9.74
CA VAL A 329 -10.88 -8.32 8.62
C VAL A 329 -12.02 -8.48 7.64
N VAL A 330 -11.75 -8.24 6.35
CA VAL A 330 -12.70 -8.41 5.26
C VAL A 330 -12.41 -9.70 4.47
N ASN A 331 -13.49 -10.29 3.97
CA ASN A 331 -13.44 -11.44 3.09
C ASN A 331 -13.50 -10.98 1.62
N GLY A 332 -12.43 -10.39 1.14
CA GLY A 332 -12.26 -10.06 -0.28
C GLY A 332 -12.79 -8.75 -0.73
#